data_b4291cceeed31aa812fb6c449ed444ff
#
_entry.id   b4291cceeed31aa812fb6c449ed444ff
#
_cell.length_a   1.000
_cell.length_b   1.000
_cell.length_c   1.000
_cell.angle_alpha   90.00
_cell.angle_beta   90.00
_cell.angle_gamma   90.00
#
_symmetry.space_group_name_H-M   'P 1'
#
loop_
_entity.id
_entity.type
_entity.pdbx_description
1 polymer ?
#
loop_
_entity_poly.entity_id
_entity_poly.type
_entity_poly.pdbx_seq_one_letter_code
_entity_poly.pdbx_strand_id
1 'polypeptide(L)'
;AMAAASAGGEPVEPQSLKKLSLKSLRRSLDLFAPTHSLPFAPDAESKRIRVSCKVNAEYGAVKNLPTDQGRAQGKGAAAPSNALALLGTQDTKDAPREGTSNAIIPAPLMLPKAPESAVPGKNTTVLSIPGSSDRFSTSALMERLPSRWPKPVWHAPWKNYRVISGHLGWVRSIAFDPGNEWFCTGSADRTIKIWDLASGMLKLTLTGHIEQVRGLAVSQRHTYLFSAGDDKQVKCWDLEQNKVIRSYHGHLSGVYCLALHPTIDVLLTGGRDSVCRVWDIRTKAHVSALTGHDNTVCSVFARPTDPQVVTGSHDTTIKFWDLVAGKTMCTLTHHKKSVRAMALHPKEKSFASASADNIKKWSLPKGEFLHNMLSQQKTILNAMAVNEDGVLATAGDNGSMWFWDWKSGHNFQQEQTIVQPGSLESEACIYALSYDNSGSRLVTCEADKTIKMWKEDLTATPETHPVNFKPPKDIRRY
;
A
#
# COMPACT_ATOMS: atom_id res chain seq x y z
N ALA A 1 52.00 -15.63 33.19
CA ALA A 1 51.40 -15.61 34.52
C ALA A 1 50.86 -14.21 34.83
N MET A 2 49.60 -13.98 34.64
CA MET A 2 48.82 -12.94 35.31
C MET A 2 47.38 -13.38 35.35
N ALA A 3 46.90 -13.62 36.52
CA ALA A 3 45.56 -14.02 36.85
C ALA A 3 44.61 -12.83 36.72
N ALA A 4 43.54 -12.99 35.90
CA ALA A 4 42.39 -12.11 35.90
C ALA A 4 41.29 -12.78 36.72
N ALA A 5 40.78 -12.04 37.70
CA ALA A 5 39.76 -12.46 38.65
C ALA A 5 38.46 -12.85 37.96
N SER A 6 37.94 -14.03 38.30
CA SER A 6 36.68 -14.57 37.87
C SER A 6 35.53 -13.98 38.71
N ALA A 7 34.62 -13.29 38.10
CA ALA A 7 33.27 -13.11 38.64
C ALA A 7 32.53 -14.46 38.55
N GLY A 8 32.00 -14.95 39.70
CA GLY A 8 31.34 -16.24 39.82
C GLY A 8 30.17 -16.46 38.86
N GLY A 9 30.42 -17.25 37.85
CA GLY A 9 29.44 -17.87 37.02
C GLY A 9 29.59 -19.37 37.11
N GLU A 10 28.54 -20.11 37.34
CA GLU A 10 28.54 -21.58 37.30
C GLU A 10 29.18 -22.07 36.01
N PRO A 11 29.92 -23.20 36.03
CA PRO A 11 30.58 -23.73 34.84
C PRO A 11 29.54 -24.09 33.80
N VAL A 12 29.57 -23.38 32.70
CA VAL A 12 28.68 -23.64 31.56
C VAL A 12 29.16 -24.92 30.88
N GLU A 13 28.41 -26.01 31.06
CA GLU A 13 28.68 -27.25 30.33
C GLU A 13 28.64 -27.00 28.81
N PRO A 14 29.60 -27.55 28.03
CA PRO A 14 29.65 -27.40 26.60
C PRO A 14 28.40 -28.08 25.96
N GLN A 15 27.44 -27.27 25.53
CA GLN A 15 26.23 -27.76 24.86
C GLN A 15 26.54 -28.14 23.41
N SER A 16 26.02 -29.27 22.96
CA SER A 16 26.18 -29.68 21.56
C SER A 16 25.60 -28.64 20.60
N LEU A 17 26.22 -28.42 19.44
CA LEU A 17 25.77 -27.48 18.40
C LEU A 17 24.30 -27.71 18.00
N LYS A 18 23.84 -28.98 18.00
CA LYS A 18 22.42 -29.32 17.74
C LYS A 18 21.48 -28.78 18.81
N LYS A 19 21.86 -28.83 20.09
CA LYS A 19 21.06 -28.26 21.18
C LYS A 19 21.02 -26.73 21.11
N LEU A 20 22.12 -26.07 20.75
CA LEU A 20 22.19 -24.62 20.57
C LEU A 20 21.37 -24.16 19.38
N SER A 21 21.42 -24.88 18.25
CA SER A 21 20.60 -24.52 17.08
C SER A 21 19.10 -24.72 17.33
N LEU A 22 18.71 -25.78 18.04
CA LEU A 22 17.31 -26.00 18.43
C LEU A 22 16.80 -24.92 19.42
N LYS A 23 17.65 -24.50 20.38
CA LYS A 23 17.32 -23.38 21.27
C LYS A 23 17.16 -22.06 20.51
N SER A 24 18.04 -21.81 19.55
CA SER A 24 17.96 -20.60 18.70
C SER A 24 16.70 -20.59 17.84
N LEU A 25 16.36 -21.72 17.20
CA LEU A 25 15.12 -21.88 16.44
C LEU A 25 13.86 -21.71 17.31
N ARG A 26 13.86 -22.30 18.50
CA ARG A 26 12.75 -22.12 19.45
C ARG A 26 12.61 -20.66 19.89
N ARG A 27 13.71 -19.95 20.19
CA ARG A 27 13.68 -18.54 20.51
C ARG A 27 13.17 -17.68 19.36
N SER A 28 13.57 -17.95 18.13
CA SER A 28 13.06 -17.22 16.97
C SER A 28 11.56 -17.45 16.79
N LEU A 29 11.08 -18.68 16.93
CA LEU A 29 9.65 -18.97 16.91
C LEU A 29 8.90 -18.24 18.04
N ASP A 30 9.41 -18.28 19.26
CA ASP A 30 8.79 -17.60 20.41
C ASP A 30 8.77 -16.07 20.27
N LEU A 31 9.76 -15.47 19.57
CA LEU A 31 9.82 -14.04 19.33
C LEU A 31 8.87 -13.55 18.25
N PHE A 32 8.71 -14.33 17.18
CA PHE A 32 8.00 -13.93 15.98
C PHE A 32 6.60 -14.56 15.82
N ALA A 33 6.30 -15.64 16.56
CA ALA A 33 4.97 -16.24 16.53
C ALA A 33 3.94 -15.40 17.32
N PRO A 34 2.69 -15.30 16.83
CA PRO A 34 1.62 -14.67 17.58
C PRO A 34 1.35 -15.43 18.89
N THR A 35 1.08 -14.68 19.97
CA THR A 35 0.91 -15.21 21.33
C THR A 35 -0.33 -16.10 21.53
N HIS A 36 -1.23 -16.11 20.55
CA HIS A 36 -2.45 -16.92 20.59
C HIS A 36 -2.20 -18.29 19.96
N SER A 37 -2.43 -19.35 20.74
CA SER A 37 -2.35 -20.77 20.34
C SER A 37 -0.97 -21.45 20.34
N LEU A 38 -0.02 -20.99 21.17
CA LEU A 38 1.21 -21.76 21.38
C LEU A 38 0.94 -22.89 22.40
N PRO A 39 1.26 -24.16 22.08
CA PRO A 39 1.03 -25.30 22.99
C PRO A 39 1.97 -25.32 24.22
N PHE A 40 3.01 -24.49 24.23
CA PHE A 40 4.00 -24.42 25.32
C PHE A 40 4.25 -22.98 25.77
N ALA A 41 4.46 -22.79 27.06
CA ALA A 41 4.85 -21.49 27.60
C ALA A 41 6.19 -21.04 27.01
N PRO A 42 6.31 -19.78 26.52
CA PRO A 42 7.57 -19.25 25.97
C PRO A 42 8.63 -19.18 27.06
N ASP A 43 9.90 -19.41 26.69
CA ASP A 43 11.07 -19.34 27.55
C ASP A 43 11.19 -17.97 28.23
N ALA A 44 11.70 -17.95 29.47
CA ALA A 44 11.81 -16.72 30.27
C ALA A 44 12.68 -15.65 29.62
N GLU A 45 13.75 -16.03 28.91
CA GLU A 45 14.59 -15.09 28.15
C GLU A 45 13.87 -14.53 26.92
N SER A 46 13.12 -15.36 26.20
CA SER A 46 12.29 -14.93 25.06
C SER A 46 11.22 -13.93 25.52
N LYS A 47 10.62 -14.12 26.69
CA LYS A 47 9.69 -13.14 27.30
C LYS A 47 10.39 -11.82 27.60
N ARG A 48 11.59 -11.84 28.20
CA ARG A 48 12.39 -10.63 28.49
C ARG A 48 12.74 -9.85 27.22
N ILE A 49 13.21 -10.53 26.17
CA ILE A 49 13.56 -9.91 24.91
C ILE A 49 12.30 -9.31 24.25
N ARG A 50 11.19 -10.02 24.26
CA ARG A 50 9.91 -9.54 23.71
C ARG A 50 9.42 -8.28 24.43
N VAL A 51 9.48 -8.25 25.75
CA VAL A 51 9.13 -7.07 26.57
C VAL A 51 10.10 -5.92 26.29
N SER A 52 11.41 -6.18 26.22
CA SER A 52 12.41 -5.17 25.90
C SER A 52 12.21 -4.55 24.52
N CYS A 53 11.95 -5.38 23.49
CA CYS A 53 11.62 -4.88 22.15
C CYS A 53 10.36 -4.03 22.13
N LYS A 54 9.32 -4.46 22.85
CA LYS A 54 8.05 -3.74 22.95
C LYS A 54 8.20 -2.40 23.65
N VAL A 55 8.93 -2.38 24.77
CA VAL A 55 9.27 -1.15 25.52
C VAL A 55 10.11 -0.20 24.65
N ASN A 56 11.12 -0.70 23.93
CA ASN A 56 11.91 0.13 23.03
C ASN A 56 11.10 0.66 21.82
N ALA A 57 10.15 -0.11 21.31
CA ALA A 57 9.26 0.35 20.23
C ALA A 57 8.29 1.43 20.69
N GLU A 58 7.73 1.29 21.90
CA GLU A 58 6.74 2.24 22.43
C GLU A 58 7.39 3.49 23.07
N TYR A 59 8.51 3.32 23.74
CA TYR A 59 9.15 4.39 24.52
C TYR A 59 10.53 4.83 24.00
N GLY A 60 11.01 4.27 22.90
CA GLY A 60 12.33 4.59 22.33
C GLY A 60 12.48 6.06 21.98
N ALA A 61 11.42 6.69 21.47
CA ALA A 61 11.39 8.11 21.12
C ALA A 61 11.47 9.04 22.37
N VAL A 62 10.98 8.57 23.53
CA VAL A 62 10.98 9.36 24.76
C VAL A 62 12.32 9.27 25.49
N LYS A 63 13.07 8.20 25.28
CA LYS A 63 14.36 7.94 25.93
C LYS A 63 15.46 8.94 25.51
N ASN A 64 15.30 9.58 24.36
CA ASN A 64 16.25 10.52 23.77
C ASN A 64 15.77 11.98 23.83
N LEU A 65 14.71 12.29 24.58
CA LEU A 65 14.30 13.66 24.80
C LEU A 65 15.35 14.38 25.68
N PRO A 66 15.87 15.54 25.25
CA PRO A 66 16.77 16.34 26.09
C PRO A 66 16.03 16.72 27.36
N THR A 67 16.56 16.32 28.50
CA THR A 67 16.10 16.78 29.81
C THR A 67 16.28 18.29 29.87
N ASP A 68 15.17 19.00 29.97
CA ASP A 68 15.13 20.45 30.13
C ASP A 68 15.81 20.79 31.48
N GLN A 69 17.10 21.13 31.42
CA GLN A 69 17.81 21.69 32.57
C GLN A 69 17.49 23.17 32.66
N GLY A 70 16.43 23.47 33.38
CA GLY A 70 16.01 24.82 33.68
C GLY A 70 15.56 25.02 35.14
N ARG A 71 16.53 25.39 35.98
CA ARG A 71 16.31 26.20 37.21
C ARG A 71 15.69 25.57 38.44
N ALA A 72 16.52 25.21 39.43
CA ALA A 72 16.52 25.88 40.73
C ALA A 72 17.53 25.24 41.69
N GLN A 73 18.37 26.06 42.27
CA GLN A 73 19.28 25.75 43.41
C GLN A 73 18.50 25.39 44.67
N GLY A 74 18.96 24.41 45.40
CA GLY A 74 18.48 24.14 46.74
C GLY A 74 18.98 22.81 47.32
N LYS A 75 19.97 22.90 48.16
CA LYS A 75 20.66 21.92 48.99
C LYS A 75 19.81 20.76 49.58
N GLY A 76 20.39 19.60 49.67
CA GLY A 76 20.03 18.64 50.71
C GLY A 76 20.15 17.17 50.30
N ALA A 77 21.03 16.50 50.97
CA ALA A 77 21.55 15.15 50.83
C ALA A 77 20.51 13.99 50.88
N ALA A 78 21.02 12.88 50.39
CA ALA A 78 20.74 11.47 50.73
C ALA A 78 19.97 10.66 49.68
N ALA A 79 20.70 9.73 49.08
CA ALA A 79 20.21 8.49 48.48
C ALA A 79 19.87 7.49 49.62
N PRO A 80 19.48 6.26 49.33
CA PRO A 80 18.77 5.61 48.24
C PRO A 80 17.62 4.72 48.76
N SER A 81 16.85 4.12 47.90
CA SER A 81 16.51 2.70 48.04
C SER A 81 15.33 2.27 47.16
N ASN A 82 15.55 1.20 46.49
CA ASN A 82 14.64 0.17 46.03
C ASN A 82 13.23 0.17 46.64
N ALA A 83 12.24 0.19 45.79
CA ALA A 83 10.95 -0.42 46.09
C ALA A 83 10.32 -1.02 44.86
N LEU A 84 10.71 -2.24 44.58
CA LEU A 84 9.91 -3.23 43.89
C LEU A 84 9.31 -4.08 45.01
N ALA A 85 8.05 -3.91 45.26
CA ALA A 85 7.29 -4.82 46.14
C ALA A 85 5.88 -4.95 45.60
N LEU A 86 5.61 -6.09 44.93
CA LEU A 86 4.60 -7.07 45.35
C LEU A 86 3.15 -6.55 45.50
N LEU A 87 2.33 -6.91 44.52
CA LEU A 87 0.92 -7.15 44.76
C LEU A 87 0.68 -8.66 44.76
N GLY A 88 0.55 -9.20 45.94
CA GLY A 88 0.04 -10.52 46.20
C GLY A 88 -1.49 -10.50 46.31
N THR A 89 -2.04 -11.56 45.82
CA THR A 89 -3.40 -12.05 45.92
C THR A 89 -3.95 -12.06 47.36
N GLN A 90 -5.23 -11.69 47.54
CA GLN A 90 -6.14 -12.42 48.42
C GLN A 90 -7.61 -12.20 48.03
N ASP A 91 -8.31 -13.34 47.90
CA ASP A 91 -9.75 -13.51 47.81
C ASP A 91 -10.49 -13.03 49.07
N THR A 92 -11.76 -12.59 48.93
CA THR A 92 -12.95 -13.15 49.57
C THR A 92 -14.21 -12.31 49.29
N LYS A 93 -15.20 -12.96 48.78
CA LYS A 93 -16.65 -13.02 49.03
C LYS A 93 -17.34 -11.85 49.78
N ASP A 94 -18.40 -11.27 49.22
CA ASP A 94 -19.85 -11.50 49.45
C ASP A 94 -20.69 -10.32 48.94
N ALA A 95 -21.74 -10.63 48.24
CA ALA A 95 -22.87 -9.77 47.89
C ALA A 95 -23.91 -9.80 49.05
N PRO A 96 -25.08 -9.18 49.01
CA PRO A 96 -25.66 -8.13 48.17
C PRO A 96 -26.43 -7.01 48.94
N ARG A 97 -26.95 -5.98 48.30
CA ARG A 97 -28.32 -5.45 48.38
C ARG A 97 -28.49 -4.00 47.89
N GLU A 98 -29.40 -3.86 46.99
CA GLU A 98 -30.45 -2.87 46.76
C GLU A 98 -30.36 -1.45 47.37
N GLY A 99 -30.70 -0.49 46.51
CA GLY A 99 -31.10 0.86 46.93
C GLY A 99 -31.19 1.86 45.79
N THR A 100 -32.30 1.83 45.16
CA THR A 100 -33.01 2.89 44.39
C THR A 100 -32.58 4.35 44.49
N SER A 101 -32.63 5.00 43.36
CA SER A 101 -33.30 6.26 43.03
C SER A 101 -32.48 7.51 42.75
N ASN A 102 -32.87 8.05 41.66
CA ASN A 102 -33.04 9.45 41.26
C ASN A 102 -31.98 10.15 40.44
N ALA A 103 -32.44 10.35 39.19
CA ALA A 103 -31.96 11.26 38.20
C ALA A 103 -31.88 12.72 38.70
N ILE A 104 -30.85 13.42 38.30
CA ILE A 104 -30.92 14.86 37.99
C ILE A 104 -29.99 15.19 36.87
N ILE A 105 -30.56 15.63 35.78
CA ILE A 105 -29.90 16.28 34.61
C ILE A 105 -29.79 17.78 35.00
N PRO A 106 -28.71 18.45 34.65
CA PRO A 106 -28.77 19.88 34.35
C PRO A 106 -28.44 20.17 32.88
N ALA A 107 -29.31 20.94 32.29
CA ALA A 107 -29.26 21.49 30.95
C ALA A 107 -28.26 22.68 30.80
N PRO A 108 -27.99 23.14 29.59
CA PRO A 108 -26.84 23.93 29.22
C PRO A 108 -26.98 25.43 29.51
N LEU A 109 -25.90 26.08 29.87
CA LEU A 109 -25.83 27.51 30.05
C LEU A 109 -25.39 28.22 28.76
N MET A 110 -26.21 29.22 28.40
CA MET A 110 -26.07 30.11 27.26
C MET A 110 -24.90 31.11 27.40
N LEU A 111 -24.38 31.48 26.22
CA LEU A 111 -23.52 32.66 25.99
C LEU A 111 -24.25 33.98 26.30
N PRO A 112 -23.54 35.05 26.64
CA PRO A 112 -24.02 36.39 26.38
C PRO A 112 -23.29 37.06 25.22
N LYS A 113 -24.08 37.79 24.45
CA LYS A 113 -23.80 38.66 23.31
C LYS A 113 -22.98 39.88 23.70
N ALA A 114 -22.23 40.35 22.71
CA ALA A 114 -21.58 41.67 22.66
C ALA A 114 -22.56 42.85 22.64
N PRO A 115 -22.09 44.09 22.96
CA PRO A 115 -22.63 45.27 22.28
C PRO A 115 -21.62 46.00 21.44
N GLU A 116 -22.12 46.44 20.29
CA GLU A 116 -21.53 47.47 19.41
C GLU A 116 -21.51 48.82 20.10
N SER A 117 -20.50 49.67 19.80
CA SER A 117 -20.64 50.95 19.11
C SER A 117 -19.50 51.91 19.41
N ALA A 118 -19.14 52.60 18.35
CA ALA A 118 -18.68 54.00 18.21
C ALA A 118 -17.19 54.25 17.93
N VAL A 119 -16.95 54.68 16.70
CA VAL A 119 -15.86 55.52 16.17
C VAL A 119 -16.21 56.98 16.54
N PRO A 120 -15.31 58.02 16.64
CA PRO A 120 -14.15 58.29 15.81
C PRO A 120 -12.95 58.97 16.51
N GLY A 121 -11.83 59.13 15.77
CA GLY A 121 -10.82 60.08 16.19
C GLY A 121 -9.46 59.94 15.49
N LYS A 122 -9.26 60.75 14.49
CA LYS A 122 -8.00 60.99 13.77
C LYS A 122 -6.85 61.38 14.71
N ASN A 123 -5.66 60.87 14.46
CA ASN A 123 -4.47 61.70 14.46
C ASN A 123 -3.31 61.05 13.69
N THR A 124 -2.98 61.70 12.62
CA THR A 124 -1.81 61.55 11.77
C THR A 124 -0.54 61.93 12.50
N THR A 125 0.45 61.03 12.48
CA THR A 125 1.85 61.48 12.65
C THR A 125 2.68 60.81 11.55
N VAL A 126 3.03 61.67 10.61
CA VAL A 126 3.94 61.39 9.50
C VAL A 126 5.35 61.39 10.04
N LEU A 127 6.04 60.27 9.98
CA LEU A 127 7.51 60.24 10.06
C LEU A 127 8.05 59.89 8.68
N SER A 128 8.55 60.94 8.04
CA SER A 128 9.31 60.88 6.80
C SER A 128 10.67 60.24 7.03
N ILE A 129 10.95 59.18 6.29
CA ILE A 129 12.27 58.55 6.16
C ILE A 129 12.79 58.88 4.75
N PRO A 130 14.06 59.29 4.61
CA PRO A 130 14.61 59.72 3.33
C PRO A 130 14.83 58.58 2.37
N GLY A 131 14.61 58.85 1.09
CA GLY A 131 14.68 57.92 -0.01
C GLY A 131 16.03 57.25 -0.21
N SER A 132 16.00 55.95 -0.40
CA SER A 132 16.92 55.25 -1.27
C SER A 132 16.10 54.40 -2.22
N SER A 133 16.17 54.74 -3.47
CA SER A 133 15.58 54.02 -4.59
C SER A 133 16.37 52.76 -4.87
N ASP A 134 16.06 51.71 -4.16
CA ASP A 134 16.38 50.37 -4.61
C ASP A 134 15.08 49.66 -4.97
N ARG A 135 14.76 49.66 -6.26
CA ARG A 135 13.80 48.78 -6.88
C ARG A 135 14.33 47.36 -6.76
N PHE A 136 14.17 46.74 -5.60
CA PHE A 136 14.25 45.28 -5.53
C PHE A 136 13.12 44.73 -6.41
N SER A 137 13.52 44.20 -7.56
CA SER A 137 12.59 43.57 -8.49
C SER A 137 11.80 42.50 -7.74
N THR A 138 10.48 42.59 -7.80
CA THR A 138 9.57 41.59 -7.22
C THR A 138 9.85 40.16 -7.72
N SER A 139 10.59 40.03 -8.81
CA SER A 139 11.09 38.74 -9.31
C SER A 139 12.13 38.09 -8.38
N ALA A 140 13.03 38.86 -7.75
CA ALA A 140 14.05 38.31 -6.84
C ALA A 140 13.48 37.86 -5.49
N LEU A 141 12.36 38.48 -5.07
CA LEU A 141 11.61 38.02 -3.87
C LEU A 141 10.77 36.76 -4.14
N MET A 142 10.29 36.58 -5.38
CA MET A 142 9.57 35.35 -5.78
C MET A 142 10.48 34.12 -5.87
N GLU A 143 11.77 34.32 -6.17
CA GLU A 143 12.74 33.20 -6.18
C GLU A 143 13.12 32.68 -4.76
N ARG A 144 12.88 33.48 -3.71
CA ARG A 144 13.22 33.16 -2.33
C ARG A 144 12.11 32.49 -1.53
N LEU A 145 10.88 32.45 -2.03
CA LEU A 145 9.82 31.65 -1.42
C LEU A 145 10.04 30.20 -1.78
N PRO A 146 10.23 29.29 -0.79
CA PRO A 146 10.38 27.88 -1.10
C PRO A 146 9.15 27.44 -1.89
N SER A 147 9.39 26.88 -3.06
CA SER A 147 8.35 26.32 -3.91
C SER A 147 7.46 25.43 -3.03
N ARG A 148 6.18 25.75 -2.93
CA ARG A 148 5.20 25.06 -2.09
C ARG A 148 4.96 23.61 -2.56
N TRP A 149 5.49 23.26 -3.71
CA TRP A 149 5.42 21.95 -4.31
C TRP A 149 6.72 21.16 -4.03
N PRO A 150 6.62 19.86 -3.63
CA PRO A 150 7.80 19.07 -3.37
C PRO A 150 8.65 18.93 -4.64
N LYS A 151 9.95 19.09 -4.51
CA LYS A 151 10.87 18.84 -5.61
C LYS A 151 10.88 17.37 -5.94
N PRO A 152 10.88 16.96 -7.22
CA PRO A 152 10.98 15.56 -7.61
C PRO A 152 12.31 14.97 -7.17
N VAL A 153 12.27 13.74 -6.74
CA VAL A 153 13.46 12.91 -6.50
C VAL A 153 13.95 12.43 -7.87
N TRP A 154 15.26 12.34 -8.03
CA TRP A 154 15.84 11.74 -9.21
C TRP A 154 15.64 10.22 -9.19
N HIS A 155 15.19 9.66 -10.31
CA HIS A 155 15.05 8.23 -10.53
C HIS A 155 15.78 7.84 -11.80
N ALA A 156 16.39 6.66 -11.80
CA ALA A 156 16.99 6.11 -13.00
C ALA A 156 15.91 5.80 -14.05
N PRO A 157 16.18 5.99 -15.35
CA PRO A 157 15.25 5.60 -16.40
C PRO A 157 15.13 4.07 -16.49
N TRP A 158 13.95 3.61 -16.90
CA TRP A 158 13.64 2.20 -17.10
C TRP A 158 13.86 1.80 -18.54
N LYS A 159 14.49 0.64 -18.77
CA LYS A 159 14.75 0.10 -20.11
C LYS A 159 14.19 -1.32 -20.23
N ASN A 160 13.64 -1.63 -21.40
CA ASN A 160 13.29 -3.00 -21.76
C ASN A 160 14.57 -3.82 -21.95
N TYR A 161 14.69 -4.93 -21.22
CA TYR A 161 15.85 -5.82 -21.35
C TYR A 161 15.49 -7.22 -21.84
N ARG A 162 14.21 -7.59 -21.79
CA ARG A 162 13.75 -8.92 -22.22
C ARG A 162 12.33 -8.86 -22.76
N VAL A 163 12.07 -9.61 -23.81
CA VAL A 163 10.76 -9.88 -24.37
C VAL A 163 10.50 -11.38 -24.32
N ILE A 164 9.38 -11.78 -23.77
CA ILE A 164 8.97 -13.18 -23.65
C ILE A 164 7.74 -13.37 -24.53
N SER A 165 7.80 -14.34 -25.42
CA SER A 165 6.69 -14.77 -26.27
C SER A 165 6.28 -16.20 -25.90
N GLY A 166 5.02 -16.55 -26.16
CA GLY A 166 4.53 -17.91 -25.89
C GLY A 166 3.03 -18.00 -25.64
N HIS A 167 2.35 -16.89 -25.39
CA HIS A 167 0.89 -16.81 -25.44
C HIS A 167 0.39 -16.71 -26.88
N LEU A 168 -0.78 -17.31 -27.14
CA LEU A 168 -1.44 -17.25 -28.45
C LEU A 168 -2.48 -16.14 -28.55
N GLY A 169 -2.81 -15.50 -27.44
CA GLY A 169 -3.76 -14.39 -27.32
C GLY A 169 -3.22 -13.25 -26.48
N TRP A 170 -3.96 -12.17 -26.40
CA TRP A 170 -3.62 -10.99 -25.62
C TRP A 170 -3.35 -11.34 -24.16
N VAL A 171 -2.25 -10.87 -23.59
CA VAL A 171 -1.92 -11.09 -22.18
C VAL A 171 -2.60 -10.02 -21.32
N ARG A 172 -3.52 -10.44 -20.43
CA ARG A 172 -4.42 -9.50 -19.77
C ARG A 172 -4.19 -9.32 -18.28
N SER A 173 -3.50 -10.24 -17.66
CA SER A 173 -3.28 -10.21 -16.20
C SER A 173 -1.92 -10.76 -15.83
N ILE A 174 -1.40 -10.29 -14.72
CA ILE A 174 -0.12 -10.72 -14.17
C ILE A 174 -0.21 -10.78 -12.63
N ALA A 175 0.46 -11.74 -12.04
CA ALA A 175 0.69 -11.80 -10.60
C ALA A 175 2.06 -12.43 -10.32
N PHE A 176 2.73 -11.93 -9.28
CA PHE A 176 4.02 -12.43 -8.82
C PHE A 176 3.86 -13.40 -7.65
N ASP A 177 4.78 -14.35 -7.59
CA ASP A 177 4.96 -15.22 -6.44
C ASP A 177 5.49 -14.43 -5.23
N PRO A 178 4.99 -14.72 -4.01
CA PRO A 178 5.53 -14.12 -2.79
C PRO A 178 7.03 -14.33 -2.59
N GLY A 179 7.57 -15.48 -3.05
CA GLY A 179 9.00 -15.80 -3.02
C GLY A 179 9.82 -15.08 -4.10
N ASN A 180 9.17 -14.41 -5.04
CA ASN A 180 9.80 -13.69 -6.16
C ASN A 180 10.67 -14.58 -7.08
N GLU A 181 10.34 -15.89 -7.15
CA GLU A 181 11.04 -16.85 -8.01
C GLU A 181 10.39 -16.99 -9.38
N TRP A 182 9.08 -16.80 -9.44
CA TRP A 182 8.29 -16.93 -10.66
C TRP A 182 7.14 -15.92 -10.70
N PHE A 183 6.55 -15.78 -11.86
CA PHE A 183 5.33 -15.00 -12.05
C PHE A 183 4.36 -15.73 -12.97
N CYS A 184 3.09 -15.42 -12.87
CA CYS A 184 2.06 -15.99 -13.72
C CYS A 184 1.37 -14.92 -14.54
N THR A 185 0.95 -15.31 -15.74
CA THR A 185 0.22 -14.46 -16.69
C THR A 185 -1.03 -15.15 -17.17
N GLY A 186 -2.12 -14.40 -17.25
CA GLY A 186 -3.39 -14.87 -17.80
C GLY A 186 -3.69 -14.19 -19.13
N SER A 187 -4.17 -14.97 -20.07
CA SER A 187 -4.33 -14.52 -21.46
C SER A 187 -5.73 -14.76 -22.01
N ALA A 188 -6.01 -14.09 -23.11
CA ALA A 188 -7.19 -14.31 -23.94
C ALA A 188 -7.19 -15.69 -24.64
N ASP A 189 -6.05 -16.39 -24.65
CA ASP A 189 -5.97 -17.79 -25.09
C ASP A 189 -6.55 -18.79 -24.08
N ARG A 190 -7.18 -18.31 -22.99
CA ARG A 190 -7.83 -19.09 -21.92
C ARG A 190 -6.86 -19.88 -21.05
N THR A 191 -5.55 -19.64 -21.21
CA THR A 191 -4.50 -20.29 -20.44
C THR A 191 -3.89 -19.35 -19.40
N ILE A 192 -3.35 -19.96 -18.34
CA ILE A 192 -2.48 -19.29 -17.40
C ILE A 192 -1.10 -19.92 -17.56
N LYS A 193 -0.08 -19.10 -17.73
CA LYS A 193 1.29 -19.57 -17.86
C LYS A 193 2.13 -19.08 -16.70
N ILE A 194 2.97 -19.96 -16.17
CA ILE A 194 3.90 -19.70 -15.09
C ILE A 194 5.31 -19.64 -15.68
N TRP A 195 6.00 -18.54 -15.40
CA TRP A 195 7.30 -18.22 -15.97
C TRP A 195 8.33 -18.09 -14.86
N ASP A 196 9.51 -18.55 -15.09
CA ASP A 196 10.65 -18.30 -14.21
C ASP A 196 11.09 -16.84 -14.33
N LEU A 197 11.20 -16.15 -13.20
CA LEU A 197 11.51 -14.72 -13.21
C LEU A 197 12.95 -14.42 -13.67
N ALA A 198 13.90 -15.29 -13.34
CA ALA A 198 15.29 -15.09 -13.66
C ALA A 198 15.59 -15.39 -15.15
N SER A 199 15.17 -16.55 -15.65
CA SER A 199 15.43 -17.00 -17.02
C SER A 199 14.38 -16.53 -18.03
N GLY A 200 13.15 -16.23 -17.58
CA GLY A 200 12.01 -15.95 -18.46
C GLY A 200 11.47 -17.19 -19.18
N MET A 201 11.87 -18.39 -18.74
CA MET A 201 11.42 -19.63 -19.35
C MET A 201 10.05 -20.05 -18.81
N LEU A 202 9.26 -20.68 -19.70
CA LEU A 202 7.97 -21.25 -19.32
C LEU A 202 8.18 -22.47 -18.43
N LYS A 203 7.64 -22.42 -17.21
CA LYS A 203 7.64 -23.56 -16.27
C LYS A 203 6.40 -24.45 -16.43
N LEU A 204 5.22 -23.80 -16.56
CA LEU A 204 3.96 -24.53 -16.53
C LEU A 204 2.87 -23.79 -17.31
N THR A 205 1.94 -24.54 -17.90
CA THR A 205 0.72 -24.01 -18.50
C THR A 205 -0.49 -24.66 -17.83
N LEU A 206 -1.36 -23.83 -17.25
CA LEU A 206 -2.62 -24.25 -16.63
C LEU A 206 -3.77 -23.98 -17.59
N THR A 207 -4.56 -25.00 -17.85
CA THR A 207 -5.74 -24.95 -18.73
C THR A 207 -6.99 -25.31 -17.95
N GLY A 208 -8.12 -24.66 -18.25
CA GLY A 208 -9.37 -24.95 -17.55
C GLY A 208 -10.41 -23.84 -17.59
N HIS A 209 -10.02 -22.61 -17.92
CA HIS A 209 -10.98 -21.54 -18.24
C HIS A 209 -11.56 -21.74 -19.66
N ILE A 210 -12.84 -21.42 -19.81
CA ILE A 210 -13.56 -21.53 -21.07
C ILE A 210 -13.37 -20.23 -21.88
N GLU A 211 -13.21 -19.10 -21.20
CA GLU A 211 -13.04 -17.77 -21.73
C GLU A 211 -11.74 -17.14 -21.25
N GLN A 212 -11.43 -15.93 -21.69
CA GLN A 212 -10.20 -15.21 -21.36
C GLN A 212 -10.03 -14.97 -19.87
N VAL A 213 -8.78 -15.08 -19.40
CA VAL A 213 -8.39 -14.85 -18.00
C VAL A 213 -8.04 -13.37 -17.79
N ARG A 214 -8.78 -12.68 -16.95
CA ARG A 214 -8.63 -11.23 -16.72
C ARG A 214 -8.01 -10.84 -15.40
N GLY A 215 -8.12 -11.68 -14.39
CA GLY A 215 -7.58 -11.42 -13.07
C GLY A 215 -6.78 -12.59 -12.55
N LEU A 216 -5.67 -12.30 -11.89
CA LEU A 216 -4.80 -13.28 -11.24
C LEU A 216 -4.37 -12.75 -9.86
N ALA A 217 -4.28 -13.64 -8.89
CA ALA A 217 -3.61 -13.37 -7.62
C ALA A 217 -3.00 -14.65 -7.05
N VAL A 218 -1.80 -14.53 -6.50
CA VAL A 218 -1.09 -15.61 -5.83
C VAL A 218 -1.23 -15.43 -4.32
N SER A 219 -1.55 -16.50 -3.62
CA SER A 219 -1.67 -16.45 -2.17
C SER A 219 -0.30 -16.36 -1.51
N GLN A 220 -0.21 -15.50 -0.49
CA GLN A 220 1.00 -15.40 0.34
C GLN A 220 1.07 -16.45 1.46
N ARG A 221 -0.05 -17.12 1.73
CA ARG A 221 -0.18 -18.06 2.86
C ARG A 221 -0.27 -19.51 2.45
N HIS A 222 -0.78 -19.75 1.26
CA HIS A 222 -1.06 -21.09 0.74
C HIS A 222 -0.46 -21.22 -0.66
N THR A 223 -0.20 -22.43 -1.09
CA THR A 223 0.27 -22.76 -2.45
C THR A 223 -0.83 -22.62 -3.50
N TYR A 224 -1.71 -21.62 -3.34
CA TYR A 224 -2.87 -21.42 -4.20
C TYR A 224 -2.70 -20.21 -5.13
N LEU A 225 -3.09 -20.43 -6.37
CA LEU A 225 -3.29 -19.39 -7.37
C LEU A 225 -4.79 -19.20 -7.59
N PHE A 226 -5.23 -17.97 -7.65
CA PHE A 226 -6.61 -17.61 -8.00
C PHE A 226 -6.64 -16.95 -9.37
N SER A 227 -7.62 -17.35 -10.17
CA SER A 227 -7.83 -16.79 -11.50
C SER A 227 -9.30 -16.43 -11.71
N ALA A 228 -9.53 -15.29 -12.37
CA ALA A 228 -10.85 -14.83 -12.73
C ALA A 228 -10.96 -14.69 -14.24
N GLY A 229 -12.07 -15.13 -14.81
CA GLY A 229 -12.29 -15.14 -16.25
C GLY A 229 -13.61 -14.50 -16.69
N ASP A 230 -13.72 -14.26 -17.97
CA ASP A 230 -14.97 -13.81 -18.61
C ASP A 230 -16.04 -14.91 -18.60
N ASP A 231 -15.66 -16.16 -18.32
CA ASP A 231 -16.54 -17.31 -18.10
C ASP A 231 -17.36 -17.23 -16.80
N LYS A 232 -17.36 -16.06 -16.13
CA LYS A 232 -18.08 -15.78 -14.88
C LYS A 232 -17.60 -16.59 -13.68
N GLN A 233 -16.53 -17.35 -13.84
CA GLN A 233 -15.98 -18.23 -12.82
C GLN A 233 -14.68 -17.65 -12.25
N VAL A 234 -14.47 -17.94 -10.98
CA VAL A 234 -13.19 -17.75 -10.33
C VAL A 234 -12.71 -19.13 -9.90
N LYS A 235 -11.48 -19.47 -10.24
CA LYS A 235 -10.88 -20.78 -9.97
C LYS A 235 -9.73 -20.64 -8.99
N CYS A 236 -9.66 -21.59 -8.07
CA CYS A 236 -8.54 -21.80 -7.17
C CYS A 236 -7.74 -22.99 -7.65
N TRP A 237 -6.49 -22.78 -7.93
CA TRP A 237 -5.53 -23.78 -8.39
C TRP A 237 -4.59 -24.15 -7.27
N ASP A 238 -4.35 -25.42 -7.10
CA ASP A 238 -3.26 -25.93 -6.29
C ASP A 238 -2.00 -26.03 -7.16
N LEU A 239 -0.97 -25.30 -6.81
CA LEU A 239 0.29 -25.29 -7.56
C LEU A 239 1.17 -26.53 -7.31
N GLU A 240 0.92 -27.28 -6.24
CA GLU A 240 1.62 -28.54 -5.99
C GLU A 240 1.09 -29.66 -6.90
N GLN A 241 -0.23 -29.72 -7.05
CA GLN A 241 -0.88 -30.76 -7.88
C GLN A 241 -1.21 -30.28 -9.29
N ASN A 242 -1.09 -28.98 -9.58
CA ASN A 242 -1.44 -28.33 -10.84
C ASN A 242 -2.89 -28.58 -11.28
N LYS A 243 -3.81 -28.60 -10.31
CA LYS A 243 -5.23 -28.86 -10.53
C LYS A 243 -6.12 -27.78 -9.95
N VAL A 244 -7.30 -27.61 -10.55
CA VAL A 244 -8.37 -26.79 -9.96
C VAL A 244 -8.97 -27.54 -8.79
N ILE A 245 -8.80 -27.00 -7.58
CA ILE A 245 -9.40 -27.58 -6.37
C ILE A 245 -10.75 -26.97 -6.02
N ARG A 246 -10.96 -25.69 -6.40
CA ARG A 246 -12.22 -24.99 -6.12
C ARG A 246 -12.59 -24.09 -7.29
N SER A 247 -13.91 -24.00 -7.54
CA SER A 247 -14.50 -23.02 -8.44
C SER A 247 -15.57 -22.25 -7.68
N TYR A 248 -15.58 -20.92 -7.82
CA TYR A 248 -16.52 -20.04 -7.17
C TYR A 248 -17.50 -19.56 -8.22
N HIS A 249 -18.77 -19.82 -7.99
CA HIS A 249 -19.87 -19.49 -8.89
C HIS A 249 -20.81 -18.47 -8.24
N GLY A 250 -21.27 -17.49 -9.00
CA GLY A 250 -22.21 -16.51 -8.50
C GLY A 250 -22.18 -15.19 -9.24
N HIS A 251 -21.07 -14.85 -9.93
CA HIS A 251 -21.07 -13.69 -10.82
C HIS A 251 -22.01 -13.89 -12.02
N LEU A 252 -22.78 -12.86 -12.34
CA LEU A 252 -23.70 -12.90 -13.47
C LEU A 252 -23.04 -12.60 -14.80
N SER A 253 -21.87 -11.98 -14.76
CA SER A 253 -21.08 -11.61 -15.94
C SER A 253 -19.60 -11.85 -15.70
N GLY A 254 -18.73 -11.55 -16.68
CA GLY A 254 -17.30 -11.74 -16.59
C GLY A 254 -16.66 -11.03 -15.39
N VAL A 255 -15.68 -11.67 -14.78
CA VAL A 255 -14.93 -11.18 -13.62
C VAL A 255 -13.64 -10.54 -14.10
N TYR A 256 -13.44 -9.26 -13.80
CA TYR A 256 -12.33 -8.46 -14.35
C TYR A 256 -11.18 -8.28 -13.39
N CYS A 257 -11.46 -8.17 -12.12
CA CYS A 257 -10.43 -7.95 -11.12
C CYS A 257 -10.60 -8.87 -9.91
N LEU A 258 -9.48 -9.11 -9.26
CA LEU A 258 -9.38 -10.03 -8.17
C LEU A 258 -8.30 -9.54 -7.18
N ALA A 259 -8.56 -9.65 -5.89
CA ALA A 259 -7.60 -9.34 -4.84
C ALA A 259 -7.77 -10.29 -3.66
N LEU A 260 -6.65 -10.62 -3.03
CA LEU A 260 -6.63 -11.37 -1.78
C LEU A 260 -6.49 -10.43 -0.60
N HIS A 261 -7.20 -10.73 0.47
CA HIS A 261 -7.04 -9.98 1.70
C HIS A 261 -5.74 -10.41 2.40
N PRO A 262 -4.90 -9.45 2.86
CA PRO A 262 -3.57 -9.79 3.38
C PRO A 262 -3.59 -10.52 4.73
N THR A 263 -4.63 -10.35 5.56
CA THR A 263 -4.66 -10.88 6.93
C THR A 263 -5.70 -11.98 7.15
N ILE A 264 -6.76 -12.05 6.37
CA ILE A 264 -7.83 -13.03 6.47
C ILE A 264 -7.96 -13.83 5.17
N ASP A 265 -8.49 -15.06 5.27
CA ASP A 265 -8.63 -15.96 4.12
C ASP A 265 -9.87 -15.62 3.28
N VAL A 266 -9.88 -14.39 2.74
CA VAL A 266 -10.96 -13.84 1.94
C VAL A 266 -10.46 -13.45 0.57
N LEU A 267 -11.23 -13.83 -0.43
CA LEU A 267 -11.04 -13.46 -1.82
C LEU A 267 -12.08 -12.43 -2.24
N LEU A 268 -11.63 -11.35 -2.85
CA LEU A 268 -12.45 -10.29 -3.41
C LEU A 268 -12.44 -10.38 -4.92
N THR A 269 -13.60 -10.30 -5.53
CA THR A 269 -13.73 -10.38 -7.00
C THR A 269 -14.70 -9.33 -7.50
N GLY A 270 -14.28 -8.55 -8.49
CA GLY A 270 -15.09 -7.52 -9.12
C GLY A 270 -15.32 -7.83 -10.60
N GLY A 271 -16.52 -7.59 -11.06
CA GLY A 271 -16.90 -7.98 -12.41
C GLY A 271 -17.77 -6.96 -13.15
N ARG A 272 -18.16 -7.38 -14.35
CA ARG A 272 -19.03 -6.62 -15.24
C ARG A 272 -20.49 -6.53 -14.73
N ASP A 273 -20.85 -7.33 -13.73
CA ASP A 273 -22.13 -7.27 -13.04
C ASP A 273 -22.23 -6.13 -12.01
N SER A 274 -21.26 -5.20 -11.99
CA SER A 274 -21.16 -4.06 -11.06
C SER A 274 -21.08 -4.42 -9.57
N VAL A 275 -20.91 -5.68 -9.24
CA VAL A 275 -20.84 -6.18 -7.86
C VAL A 275 -19.42 -6.62 -7.53
N CYS A 276 -18.95 -6.23 -6.35
CA CYS A 276 -17.75 -6.85 -5.78
C CYS A 276 -18.19 -7.94 -4.79
N ARG A 277 -17.81 -9.18 -5.05
CA ARG A 277 -18.15 -10.34 -4.20
C ARG A 277 -17.01 -10.72 -3.30
N VAL A 278 -17.39 -11.13 -2.11
CA VAL A 278 -16.49 -11.56 -1.03
C VAL A 278 -16.69 -13.06 -0.81
N TRP A 279 -15.61 -13.82 -0.93
CA TRP A 279 -15.63 -15.27 -0.83
C TRP A 279 -14.71 -15.76 0.28
N ASP A 280 -15.15 -16.75 1.03
CA ASP A 280 -14.26 -17.51 1.90
C ASP A 280 -13.46 -18.51 1.06
N ILE A 281 -12.15 -18.42 1.15
CA ILE A 281 -11.23 -19.29 0.39
C ILE A 281 -11.41 -20.76 0.76
N ARG A 282 -11.65 -21.05 2.03
CA ARG A 282 -11.70 -22.42 2.54
C ARG A 282 -13.00 -23.14 2.20
N THR A 283 -14.13 -22.49 2.44
CA THR A 283 -15.46 -23.09 2.33
C THR A 283 -16.12 -22.89 0.96
N LYS A 284 -15.55 -22.05 0.08
CA LYS A 284 -16.16 -21.57 -1.18
C LYS A 284 -17.46 -20.77 -0.96
N ALA A 285 -17.78 -20.45 0.28
CA ALA A 285 -19.00 -19.75 0.59
C ALA A 285 -18.92 -18.28 0.10
N HIS A 286 -20.02 -17.81 -0.46
CA HIS A 286 -20.23 -16.41 -0.71
C HIS A 286 -20.54 -15.72 0.63
N VAL A 287 -19.61 -14.89 1.12
CA VAL A 287 -19.74 -14.22 2.42
C VAL A 287 -20.62 -12.98 2.30
N SER A 288 -20.31 -12.12 1.33
CA SER A 288 -21.01 -10.85 1.14
C SER A 288 -20.95 -10.39 -0.31
N ALA A 289 -21.95 -9.61 -0.72
CA ALA A 289 -21.98 -8.91 -1.99
C ALA A 289 -21.95 -7.40 -1.73
N LEU A 290 -20.88 -6.75 -2.13
CA LEU A 290 -20.72 -5.31 -2.04
C LEU A 290 -21.37 -4.66 -3.27
N THR A 291 -22.63 -4.27 -3.09
CA THR A 291 -23.48 -3.67 -4.14
C THR A 291 -23.56 -2.17 -3.97
N GLY A 292 -23.63 -1.44 -5.09
CA GLY A 292 -23.75 0.01 -5.07
C GLY A 292 -23.00 0.73 -6.18
N HIS A 293 -22.13 0.04 -6.96
CA HIS A 293 -21.65 0.55 -8.23
C HIS A 293 -22.71 0.41 -9.31
N ASP A 294 -22.77 1.39 -10.21
CA ASP A 294 -23.71 1.40 -11.32
C ASP A 294 -23.14 0.74 -12.59
N ASN A 295 -21.83 0.52 -12.64
CA ASN A 295 -21.17 -0.05 -13.80
C ASN A 295 -20.04 -1.02 -13.37
N THR A 296 -19.40 -1.64 -14.35
CA THR A 296 -18.34 -2.62 -14.20
C THR A 296 -17.29 -2.21 -13.16
N VAL A 297 -16.99 -3.10 -12.21
CA VAL A 297 -15.87 -2.96 -11.29
C VAL A 297 -14.61 -3.46 -12.00
N CYS A 298 -13.65 -2.55 -12.23
CA CYS A 298 -12.44 -2.84 -13.01
C CYS A 298 -11.22 -3.12 -12.16
N SER A 299 -11.15 -2.52 -10.99
CA SER A 299 -10.01 -2.69 -10.10
C SER A 299 -10.48 -2.82 -8.66
N VAL A 300 -9.77 -3.66 -7.92
CA VAL A 300 -10.00 -3.89 -6.50
C VAL A 300 -8.65 -4.09 -5.81
N PHE A 301 -8.50 -3.56 -4.63
CA PHE A 301 -7.41 -3.92 -3.75
C PHE A 301 -7.89 -4.06 -2.30
N ALA A 302 -7.17 -4.89 -1.55
CA ALA A 302 -7.45 -5.15 -0.15
C ALA A 302 -6.34 -4.60 0.76
N ARG A 303 -6.72 -4.28 2.00
CA ARG A 303 -5.81 -3.76 3.03
C ARG A 303 -6.06 -4.43 4.37
N PRO A 304 -5.02 -4.53 5.24
CA PRO A 304 -5.19 -5.05 6.60
C PRO A 304 -5.92 -4.08 7.55
N THR A 305 -5.99 -2.80 7.18
CA THR A 305 -6.61 -1.73 7.99
C THR A 305 -7.75 -1.07 7.22
N ASP A 306 -8.72 -0.50 7.94
CA ASP A 306 -9.86 0.17 7.32
C ASP A 306 -9.43 1.43 6.49
N PRO A 307 -10.08 1.68 5.38
CA PRO A 307 -11.01 0.81 4.68
C PRO A 307 -10.32 -0.45 4.14
N GLN A 308 -10.90 -1.62 4.41
CA GLN A 308 -10.27 -2.89 4.06
C GLN A 308 -10.38 -3.21 2.57
N VAL A 309 -11.42 -2.74 1.93
CA VAL A 309 -11.67 -2.95 0.50
C VAL A 309 -11.90 -1.62 -0.20
N VAL A 310 -11.22 -1.44 -1.32
CA VAL A 310 -11.39 -0.29 -2.21
C VAL A 310 -11.63 -0.80 -3.62
N THR A 311 -12.68 -0.28 -4.25
CA THR A 311 -13.07 -0.66 -5.62
C THR A 311 -13.12 0.56 -6.52
N GLY A 312 -12.64 0.40 -7.75
CA GLY A 312 -12.74 1.39 -8.83
C GLY A 312 -13.60 0.86 -9.97
N SER A 313 -14.48 1.70 -10.47
CA SER A 313 -15.47 1.30 -11.45
C SER A 313 -15.52 2.21 -12.69
N HIS A 314 -16.12 1.69 -13.73
CA HIS A 314 -16.47 2.46 -14.94
C HIS A 314 -17.53 3.56 -14.68
N ASP A 315 -18.23 3.54 -13.55
CA ASP A 315 -19.17 4.59 -13.14
C ASP A 315 -18.48 5.89 -12.70
N THR A 316 -17.17 6.03 -12.90
CA THR A 316 -16.33 7.17 -12.52
C THR A 316 -16.07 7.30 -11.03
N THR A 317 -16.59 6.40 -10.20
CA THR A 317 -16.46 6.44 -8.75
C THR A 317 -15.47 5.43 -8.20
N ILE A 318 -14.93 5.76 -7.04
CA ILE A 318 -14.17 4.84 -6.21
C ILE A 318 -14.92 4.71 -4.90
N LYS A 319 -15.15 3.49 -4.45
CA LYS A 319 -15.89 3.22 -3.21
C LYS A 319 -15.01 2.51 -2.19
N PHE A 320 -15.14 2.95 -0.95
CA PHE A 320 -14.54 2.33 0.22
C PHE A 320 -15.59 1.50 0.93
N TRP A 321 -15.26 0.28 1.28
CA TRP A 321 -16.20 -0.67 1.84
C TRP A 321 -15.77 -1.14 3.23
N ASP A 322 -16.76 -1.24 4.11
CA ASP A 322 -16.64 -1.98 5.35
C ASP A 322 -17.01 -3.45 5.09
N LEU A 323 -16.05 -4.35 5.30
CA LEU A 323 -16.28 -5.79 5.11
C LEU A 323 -17.25 -6.39 6.12
N VAL A 324 -17.30 -5.85 7.33
CA VAL A 324 -18.18 -6.35 8.41
C VAL A 324 -19.62 -5.97 8.14
N ALA A 325 -19.85 -4.70 7.83
CA ALA A 325 -21.19 -4.20 7.56
C ALA A 325 -21.67 -4.49 6.12
N GLY A 326 -20.77 -4.81 5.19
CA GLY A 326 -21.07 -4.98 3.77
C GLY A 326 -21.55 -3.69 3.09
N LYS A 327 -21.26 -2.52 3.65
CA LYS A 327 -21.75 -1.21 3.20
C LYS A 327 -20.64 -0.30 2.74
N THR A 328 -20.98 0.66 1.88
CA THR A 328 -20.09 1.71 1.44
C THR A 328 -19.83 2.69 2.58
N MET A 329 -18.56 2.90 2.94
CA MET A 329 -18.14 3.91 3.91
C MET A 329 -18.01 5.29 3.27
N CYS A 330 -17.41 5.36 2.09
CA CYS A 330 -17.16 6.60 1.37
C CYS A 330 -17.19 6.37 -0.14
N THR A 331 -17.65 7.38 -0.88
CA THR A 331 -17.65 7.39 -2.35
C THR A 331 -16.86 8.60 -2.85
N LEU A 332 -15.83 8.37 -3.66
CA LEU A 332 -15.02 9.41 -4.26
C LEU A 332 -15.47 9.64 -5.70
N THR A 333 -15.91 10.86 -6.01
CA THR A 333 -16.56 11.22 -7.30
C THR A 333 -15.75 12.20 -8.14
N HIS A 334 -14.47 12.36 -7.87
CA HIS A 334 -13.63 13.40 -8.51
C HIS A 334 -13.21 13.08 -9.96
N HIS A 335 -13.31 11.83 -10.40
CA HIS A 335 -13.01 11.46 -11.77
C HIS A 335 -14.19 11.78 -12.70
N LYS A 336 -13.88 12.26 -13.90
CA LYS A 336 -14.87 12.57 -14.94
C LYS A 336 -15.06 11.40 -15.93
N LYS A 337 -14.14 10.46 -15.94
CA LYS A 337 -14.14 9.27 -16.80
C LYS A 337 -13.93 8.01 -15.98
N SER A 338 -14.15 6.86 -16.59
CA SER A 338 -14.05 5.55 -15.94
C SER A 338 -12.70 5.35 -15.23
N VAL A 339 -12.73 4.83 -14.01
CA VAL A 339 -11.56 4.42 -13.24
C VAL A 339 -11.26 2.97 -13.57
N ARG A 340 -10.14 2.71 -14.26
CA ARG A 340 -9.77 1.36 -14.69
C ARG A 340 -8.66 0.74 -13.87
N ALA A 341 -7.73 1.54 -13.38
CA ALA A 341 -6.61 1.06 -12.61
C ALA A 341 -6.45 1.83 -11.30
N MET A 342 -6.03 1.12 -10.28
CA MET A 342 -5.66 1.68 -8.97
C MET A 342 -4.39 1.00 -8.48
N ALA A 343 -3.52 1.74 -7.82
CA ALA A 343 -2.33 1.21 -7.18
C ALA A 343 -2.19 1.73 -5.76
N LEU A 344 -1.99 0.80 -4.83
CA LEU A 344 -1.72 1.09 -3.44
C LEU A 344 -0.21 1.22 -3.24
N HIS A 345 0.23 2.27 -2.56
CA HIS A 345 1.64 2.41 -2.22
C HIS A 345 2.01 1.43 -1.09
N PRO A 346 3.10 0.64 -1.22
CA PRO A 346 3.43 -0.40 -0.25
C PRO A 346 3.79 0.14 1.14
N LYS A 347 4.44 1.29 1.22
CA LYS A 347 4.89 1.90 2.49
C LYS A 347 4.02 3.06 2.97
N GLU A 348 3.55 3.93 2.07
CA GLU A 348 2.76 5.11 2.43
C GLU A 348 1.27 4.77 2.54
N LYS A 349 0.58 5.45 3.43
CA LYS A 349 -0.89 5.36 3.54
C LYS A 349 -1.57 6.21 2.46
N SER A 350 -1.28 5.89 1.21
CA SER A 350 -1.82 6.59 0.05
C SER A 350 -1.96 5.63 -1.13
N PHE A 351 -2.87 5.94 -2.04
CA PHE A 351 -3.06 5.20 -3.28
C PHE A 351 -3.27 6.16 -4.44
N ALA A 352 -3.07 5.69 -5.64
CA ALA A 352 -3.39 6.40 -6.85
C ALA A 352 -4.49 5.70 -7.63
N SER A 353 -5.27 6.48 -8.36
CA SER A 353 -6.30 6.01 -9.28
C SER A 353 -6.10 6.61 -10.65
N ALA A 354 -6.20 5.80 -11.67
CA ALA A 354 -6.03 6.20 -13.06
C ALA A 354 -7.37 6.18 -13.80
N SER A 355 -7.60 7.27 -14.51
CA SER A 355 -8.70 7.43 -15.45
C SER A 355 -8.16 8.09 -16.72
N ALA A 356 -8.90 8.05 -17.81
CA ALA A 356 -8.50 8.70 -19.05
C ALA A 356 -8.44 10.23 -18.98
N ASP A 357 -8.92 10.83 -17.90
CA ASP A 357 -8.82 12.27 -17.63
C ASP A 357 -7.50 12.61 -16.92
N ASN A 358 -7.23 12.00 -15.79
CA ASN A 358 -6.06 12.28 -14.95
C ASN A 358 -5.76 11.10 -14.03
N ILE A 359 -4.53 11.08 -13.52
CA ILE A 359 -4.13 10.23 -12.41
C ILE A 359 -4.20 11.06 -11.14
N LYS A 360 -4.93 10.54 -10.14
CA LYS A 360 -5.17 11.22 -8.87
C LYS A 360 -4.55 10.44 -7.71
N LYS A 361 -3.93 11.16 -6.80
CA LYS A 361 -3.37 10.60 -5.55
C LYS A 361 -4.29 10.92 -4.38
N TRP A 362 -4.50 9.92 -3.52
CA TRP A 362 -5.42 9.96 -2.40
C TRP A 362 -4.73 9.55 -1.11
N SER A 363 -5.13 10.16 -0.01
CA SER A 363 -4.72 9.76 1.33
C SER A 363 -5.66 8.70 1.90
N LEU A 364 -5.14 7.77 2.66
CA LEU A 364 -5.86 6.77 3.42
C LEU A 364 -5.73 7.07 4.92
N PRO A 365 -6.75 6.82 5.74
CA PRO A 365 -7.96 6.04 5.47
C PRO A 365 -9.14 6.85 4.91
N LYS A 366 -9.14 8.18 5.01
CA LYS A 366 -10.32 9.00 4.73
C LYS A 366 -10.65 9.19 3.24
N GLY A 367 -9.69 8.93 2.34
CA GLY A 367 -9.87 9.18 0.91
C GLY A 367 -9.75 10.66 0.54
N GLU A 368 -8.98 11.44 1.29
CA GLU A 368 -8.76 12.85 0.99
C GLU A 368 -7.95 12.99 -0.31
N PHE A 369 -8.39 13.85 -1.19
CA PHE A 369 -7.67 14.15 -2.42
C PHE A 369 -6.38 14.92 -2.10
N LEU A 370 -5.24 14.40 -2.55
CA LEU A 370 -3.94 15.04 -2.35
C LEU A 370 -3.59 15.96 -3.53
N HIS A 371 -3.39 15.38 -4.69
CA HIS A 371 -3.07 16.12 -5.92
C HIS A 371 -3.29 15.26 -7.17
N ASN A 372 -3.36 15.91 -8.32
CA ASN A 372 -3.23 15.24 -9.62
C ASN A 372 -1.76 15.10 -9.99
N MET A 373 -1.42 14.09 -10.79
CA MET A 373 -0.11 14.04 -11.44
C MET A 373 0.04 15.24 -12.40
N LEU A 374 1.26 15.76 -12.52
CA LEU A 374 1.52 17.06 -13.16
C LEU A 374 1.32 17.04 -14.68
N SER A 375 1.57 15.92 -15.31
CA SER A 375 1.36 15.71 -16.75
C SER A 375 0.10 14.90 -17.01
N GLN A 376 -0.45 14.98 -18.20
CA GLN A 376 -1.62 14.20 -18.58
C GLN A 376 -1.26 13.23 -19.71
N GLN A 377 -1.37 11.95 -19.41
CA GLN A 377 -1.28 10.89 -20.42
C GLN A 377 -2.64 10.78 -21.13
N LYS A 378 -2.72 11.30 -22.36
CA LYS A 378 -3.98 11.43 -23.12
C LYS A 378 -4.41 10.09 -23.74
N THR A 379 -4.57 9.07 -22.93
CA THR A 379 -4.98 7.73 -23.35
C THR A 379 -5.82 7.07 -22.26
N ILE A 380 -6.46 5.96 -22.60
CA ILE A 380 -7.13 5.13 -21.60
C ILE A 380 -6.05 4.36 -20.82
N LEU A 381 -5.99 4.57 -19.53
CA LEU A 381 -5.03 3.91 -18.65
C LEU A 381 -5.62 2.58 -18.15
N ASN A 382 -5.03 1.46 -18.61
CA ASN A 382 -5.53 0.14 -18.27
C ASN A 382 -4.87 -0.45 -17.01
N ALA A 383 -3.61 -0.10 -16.75
CA ALA A 383 -2.86 -0.64 -15.64
C ALA A 383 -1.95 0.38 -14.98
N MET A 384 -1.69 0.18 -13.70
CA MET A 384 -0.87 1.05 -12.87
C MET A 384 -0.26 0.25 -11.72
N ALA A 385 1.01 0.51 -11.42
CA ALA A 385 1.70 -0.07 -10.27
C ALA A 385 2.69 0.93 -9.66
N VAL A 386 2.96 0.77 -8.38
CA VAL A 386 3.88 1.61 -7.61
C VAL A 386 4.93 0.73 -6.94
N ASN A 387 6.17 1.16 -7.04
CA ASN A 387 7.30 0.55 -6.35
C ASN A 387 7.48 1.14 -4.93
N GLU A 388 8.23 0.44 -4.09
CA GLU A 388 8.62 0.90 -2.75
C GLU A 388 9.44 2.19 -2.75
N ASP A 389 10.24 2.43 -3.80
CA ASP A 389 11.06 3.63 -3.98
C ASP A 389 10.25 4.87 -4.42
N GLY A 390 8.95 4.69 -4.64
CA GLY A 390 8.05 5.75 -5.05
C GLY A 390 8.07 6.03 -6.55
N VAL A 391 8.39 5.04 -7.37
CA VAL A 391 8.20 5.11 -8.82
C VAL A 391 6.83 4.54 -9.19
N LEU A 392 5.98 5.40 -9.74
CA LEU A 392 4.68 5.01 -10.28
C LEU A 392 4.83 4.75 -11.78
N ALA A 393 4.47 3.57 -12.24
CA ALA A 393 4.36 3.23 -13.66
C ALA A 393 2.89 3.20 -14.08
N THR A 394 2.58 3.76 -15.24
CA THR A 394 1.23 3.76 -15.84
C THR A 394 1.28 3.32 -17.28
N ALA A 395 0.34 2.50 -17.68
CA ALA A 395 0.28 1.93 -19.01
C ALA A 395 -1.05 2.24 -19.70
N GLY A 396 -0.94 2.67 -20.96
CA GLY A 396 -2.05 3.09 -21.80
C GLY A 396 -2.46 2.10 -22.88
N ASP A 397 -3.64 2.32 -23.39
CA ASP A 397 -4.25 1.54 -24.46
C ASP A 397 -3.53 1.70 -25.81
N ASN A 398 -2.78 2.78 -25.98
CA ASN A 398 -1.98 3.06 -27.16
C ASN A 398 -0.53 2.57 -27.05
N GLY A 399 -0.19 1.78 -26.03
CA GLY A 399 1.17 1.31 -25.78
C GLY A 399 2.09 2.34 -25.11
N SER A 400 1.57 3.49 -24.72
CA SER A 400 2.37 4.46 -23.97
C SER A 400 2.56 3.99 -22.53
N MET A 401 3.80 4.05 -22.05
CA MET A 401 4.18 3.75 -20.68
C MET A 401 4.92 4.94 -20.10
N TRP A 402 4.40 5.45 -18.99
CA TRP A 402 4.92 6.64 -18.34
C TRP A 402 5.35 6.32 -16.92
N PHE A 403 6.46 6.94 -16.49
CA PHE A 403 6.99 6.81 -15.14
C PHE A 403 6.94 8.15 -14.40
N TRP A 404 6.55 8.08 -13.15
CA TRP A 404 6.26 9.25 -12.33
C TRP A 404 6.95 9.14 -10.97
N ASP A 405 7.41 10.26 -10.45
CA ASP A 405 7.77 10.36 -9.05
C ASP A 405 6.50 10.48 -8.19
N TRP A 406 6.34 9.56 -7.27
CA TRP A 406 5.16 9.46 -6.39
C TRP A 406 4.93 10.70 -5.54
N LYS A 407 6.01 11.36 -5.04
CA LYS A 407 5.91 12.49 -4.13
C LYS A 407 5.53 13.78 -4.82
N SER A 408 6.18 14.09 -5.91
CA SER A 408 5.98 15.32 -6.65
C SER A 408 4.91 15.23 -7.74
N GLY A 409 4.59 14.01 -8.19
CA GLY A 409 3.73 13.79 -9.35
C GLY A 409 4.38 14.21 -10.68
N HIS A 410 5.71 14.35 -10.70
CA HIS A 410 6.48 14.68 -11.91
C HIS A 410 6.68 13.45 -12.77
N ASN A 411 6.43 13.59 -14.07
CA ASN A 411 6.74 12.57 -15.06
C ASN A 411 8.20 12.72 -15.49
N PHE A 412 9.03 11.72 -15.21
CA PHE A 412 10.46 11.77 -15.54
C PHE A 412 10.81 10.97 -16.81
N GLN A 413 9.96 10.00 -17.20
CA GLN A 413 10.19 9.19 -18.40
C GLN A 413 8.87 8.90 -19.11
N GLN A 414 8.92 8.92 -20.42
CA GLN A 414 7.81 8.57 -21.33
C GLN A 414 8.36 7.60 -22.37
N GLU A 415 7.78 6.43 -22.43
CA GLU A 415 8.16 5.38 -23.36
C GLU A 415 6.96 4.96 -24.19
N GLN A 416 7.23 4.47 -25.39
CA GLN A 416 6.28 3.83 -26.28
C GLN A 416 6.72 2.38 -26.50
N THR A 417 5.85 1.43 -26.21
CA THR A 417 6.17 0.02 -26.45
C THR A 417 6.30 -0.27 -27.94
N ILE A 418 7.27 -1.10 -28.31
CA ILE A 418 7.49 -1.54 -29.69
C ILE A 418 6.77 -2.87 -29.86
N VAL A 419 5.83 -2.94 -30.78
CA VAL A 419 5.05 -4.14 -31.07
C VAL A 419 5.94 -5.23 -31.67
N GLN A 420 5.66 -6.49 -31.37
CA GLN A 420 6.40 -7.63 -31.93
C GLN A 420 6.29 -7.64 -33.43
N PRO A 421 7.38 -7.94 -34.18
CA PRO A 421 7.33 -8.09 -35.64
C PRO A 421 6.26 -9.10 -36.08
N GLY A 422 5.39 -8.69 -36.98
CA GLY A 422 4.27 -9.51 -37.47
C GLY A 422 2.93 -9.27 -36.75
N SER A 423 2.90 -8.48 -35.71
CA SER A 423 1.67 -7.98 -35.07
C SER A 423 1.28 -6.62 -35.62
N LEU A 424 -0.01 -6.25 -35.51
CA LEU A 424 -0.51 -4.97 -35.96
C LEU A 424 -0.11 -3.85 -35.01
N GLU A 425 0.13 -2.63 -35.47
CA GLU A 425 0.39 -1.46 -34.61
C GLU A 425 -0.76 -1.17 -33.65
N SER A 426 -1.99 -1.53 -33.97
CA SER A 426 -3.15 -1.45 -33.10
C SER A 426 -3.08 -2.41 -31.91
N GLU A 427 -2.21 -3.41 -31.92
CA GLU A 427 -1.96 -4.35 -30.82
C GLU A 427 -0.88 -3.84 -29.83
N ALA A 428 -0.50 -2.58 -29.89
CA ALA A 428 0.44 -1.96 -28.94
C ALA A 428 -0.13 -1.79 -27.52
N CYS A 429 -1.39 -2.10 -27.29
CA CYS A 429 -2.06 -1.91 -26.00
C CYS A 429 -1.40 -2.70 -24.87
N ILE A 430 -1.14 -2.02 -23.75
CA ILE A 430 -0.69 -2.66 -22.50
C ILE A 430 -1.92 -2.87 -21.61
N TYR A 431 -2.19 -4.12 -21.21
CA TYR A 431 -3.35 -4.47 -20.40
C TYR A 431 -3.06 -4.58 -18.93
N ALA A 432 -1.90 -5.09 -18.56
CA ALA A 432 -1.50 -5.26 -17.18
C ALA A 432 -0.02 -4.93 -16.99
N LEU A 433 0.31 -4.41 -15.83
CA LEU A 433 1.69 -4.23 -15.39
C LEU A 433 1.79 -4.45 -13.89
N SER A 434 2.93 -4.93 -13.46
CA SER A 434 3.23 -5.09 -12.04
C SER A 434 4.73 -5.05 -11.81
N TYR A 435 5.12 -4.47 -10.69
CA TYR A 435 6.47 -4.62 -10.17
C TYR A 435 6.63 -5.99 -9.51
N ASP A 436 7.84 -6.51 -9.55
CA ASP A 436 8.20 -7.66 -8.74
C ASP A 436 8.25 -7.27 -7.24
N ASN A 437 8.33 -8.26 -6.34
CA ASN A 437 8.35 -7.98 -4.90
C ASN A 437 9.61 -7.25 -4.44
N SER A 438 10.70 -7.28 -5.22
CA SER A 438 11.92 -6.54 -4.94
C SER A 438 11.86 -5.09 -5.43
N GLY A 439 10.88 -4.76 -6.29
CA GLY A 439 10.78 -3.46 -6.94
C GLY A 439 11.82 -3.20 -8.03
N SER A 440 12.74 -4.12 -8.28
CA SER A 440 13.85 -3.94 -9.24
C SER A 440 13.48 -4.25 -10.69
N ARG A 441 12.34 -4.91 -10.91
CA ARG A 441 11.84 -5.30 -12.23
C ARG A 441 10.39 -4.90 -12.38
N LEU A 442 10.05 -4.41 -13.55
CA LEU A 442 8.68 -4.18 -13.97
C LEU A 442 8.35 -5.13 -15.13
N VAL A 443 7.19 -5.73 -15.09
CA VAL A 443 6.70 -6.61 -16.16
C VAL A 443 5.42 -6.05 -16.73
N THR A 444 5.35 -5.93 -18.05
CA THR A 444 4.18 -5.48 -18.80
C THR A 444 3.62 -6.63 -19.64
N CYS A 445 2.31 -6.69 -19.71
CA CYS A 445 1.55 -7.67 -20.48
C CYS A 445 0.78 -6.96 -21.58
N GLU A 446 1.01 -7.37 -22.83
CA GLU A 446 0.60 -6.59 -24.00
C GLU A 446 -0.37 -7.35 -24.93
N ALA A 447 -1.05 -6.60 -25.76
CA ALA A 447 -1.96 -7.15 -26.76
C ALA A 447 -1.22 -7.88 -27.91
N ASP A 448 0.04 -7.57 -28.13
CA ASP A 448 0.88 -8.26 -29.13
C ASP A 448 1.27 -9.69 -28.70
N LYS A 449 0.64 -10.23 -27.65
CA LYS A 449 0.85 -11.58 -27.09
C LYS A 449 2.21 -11.74 -26.39
N THR A 450 2.95 -10.65 -26.19
CA THR A 450 4.25 -10.66 -25.51
C THR A 450 4.14 -10.16 -24.06
N ILE A 451 5.14 -10.55 -23.30
CA ILE A 451 5.40 -10.08 -21.96
C ILE A 451 6.76 -9.38 -22.01
N LYS A 452 6.83 -8.12 -21.60
CA LYS A 452 8.09 -7.38 -21.61
C LYS A 452 8.56 -7.11 -20.20
N MET A 453 9.86 -7.27 -20.01
CA MET A 453 10.49 -7.05 -18.71
C MET A 453 11.38 -5.82 -18.76
N TRP A 454 11.19 -4.94 -17.80
CA TRP A 454 11.88 -3.65 -17.69
C TRP A 454 12.74 -3.62 -16.43
N LYS A 455 13.85 -2.92 -16.52
CA LYS A 455 14.83 -2.76 -15.44
C LYS A 455 15.33 -1.33 -15.44
N GLU A 456 15.75 -0.86 -14.27
CA GLU A 456 16.43 0.43 -14.16
C GLU A 456 17.78 0.41 -14.90
N ASP A 457 18.09 1.50 -15.56
CA ASP A 457 19.38 1.69 -16.22
C ASP A 457 20.43 2.05 -15.18
N LEU A 458 21.28 1.08 -14.83
CA LEU A 458 22.35 1.26 -13.88
C LEU A 458 23.48 2.19 -14.37
N THR A 459 23.51 2.51 -15.66
CA THR A 459 24.50 3.41 -16.25
C THR A 459 24.08 4.87 -16.24
N ALA A 460 22.80 5.13 -15.93
CA ALA A 460 22.28 6.48 -15.88
C ALA A 460 22.73 7.21 -14.62
N THR A 461 23.12 8.47 -14.77
CA THR A 461 23.50 9.37 -13.68
C THR A 461 22.63 10.64 -13.72
N PRO A 462 22.52 11.39 -12.61
CA PRO A 462 21.80 12.66 -12.62
C PRO A 462 22.32 13.70 -13.63
N GLU A 463 23.58 13.55 -14.03
CA GLU A 463 24.22 14.43 -15.03
C GLU A 463 23.76 14.07 -16.45
N THR A 464 23.64 12.78 -16.77
CA THR A 464 23.19 12.29 -18.09
C THR A 464 21.68 12.46 -18.28
N HIS A 465 20.92 12.34 -17.19
CA HIS A 465 19.46 12.45 -17.18
C HIS A 465 19.01 13.46 -16.12
N PRO A 466 19.19 14.76 -16.36
CA PRO A 466 18.81 15.80 -15.40
C PRO A 466 17.29 15.90 -15.24
N VAL A 467 16.85 16.18 -14.01
CA VAL A 467 15.42 16.40 -13.71
C VAL A 467 14.99 17.78 -14.22
N ASN A 468 14.23 17.81 -15.30
CA ASN A 468 13.64 19.03 -15.87
C ASN A 468 12.29 19.33 -15.19
N PHE A 469 12.32 19.88 -13.98
CA PHE A 469 11.13 20.18 -13.23
C PHE A 469 10.75 21.66 -13.30
N LYS A 470 9.48 21.90 -13.69
CA LYS A 470 8.86 23.22 -13.60
C LYS A 470 7.69 23.13 -12.61
N PRO A 471 7.75 23.82 -11.47
CA PRO A 471 6.65 23.79 -10.50
C PRO A 471 5.37 24.36 -11.16
N PRO A 472 4.20 23.80 -10.84
CA PRO A 472 2.94 24.30 -11.36
C PRO A 472 2.71 25.74 -10.87
N LYS A 473 2.26 26.63 -11.78
CA LYS A 473 2.08 28.07 -11.52
C LYS A 473 0.93 28.36 -10.55
N ASP A 474 -0.09 27.51 -10.50
CA ASP A 474 -1.27 27.70 -9.66
C ASP A 474 -1.63 26.40 -8.93
N ILE A 475 -1.48 26.42 -7.62
CA ILE A 475 -1.99 25.35 -6.75
C ILE A 475 -3.32 25.85 -6.19
N ARG A 476 -4.42 25.65 -6.92
CA ARG A 476 -5.75 25.78 -6.33
C ARG A 476 -5.99 24.52 -5.48
N ARG A 477 -6.01 24.69 -4.18
CA ARG A 477 -6.56 23.70 -3.27
C ARG A 477 -8.08 23.83 -3.36
N TYR A 478 -8.73 22.76 -3.78
CA TYR A 478 -10.17 22.62 -3.69
C TYR A 478 -10.53 22.05 -2.32
#